data_b3903c92ffc0a4c642635c57d4059151
#
_entry.id   b3903c92ffc0a4c642635c57d4059151
#
_cell.length_a   1.000
_cell.length_b   1.000
_cell.length_c   1.000
_cell.angle_alpha   90.00
_cell.angle_beta   90.00
_cell.angle_gamma   90.00
#
_symmetry.space_group_name_H-M   'P 1'
#
loop_
_entity.id
_entity.type
_entity.pdbx_description
1 polymer ?
#
loop_
_entity_poly.entity_id
_entity_poly.type
_entity_poly.pdbx_seq_one_letter_code
_entity_poly.pdbx_strand_id
1 'polypeptide(L)'
;MNVVTMVGRLSKDVELRFTQSGKAVGNFTLAVNREYAREGEPKADFFPIVVWGRQAETCNEHISKGYLVGVRGRLQVRSFDGKDGSKRYVTEIVADNVSFLAAAKGSAGAAASAPMSEEAVAEEIPF
;
A
#
# COMPACT_ATOMS: atom_id res chain seq x y z
N MET A 1 -11.57 -15.10 11.18
CA MET A 1 -10.58 -14.02 11.28
C MET A 1 -10.06 -13.70 9.90
N ASN A 2 -10.00 -12.43 9.57
CA ASN A 2 -9.52 -12.00 8.25
C ASN A 2 -8.57 -10.83 8.47
N VAL A 3 -7.28 -11.12 8.57
CA VAL A 3 -6.25 -10.13 8.86
C VAL A 3 -5.08 -10.32 7.92
N VAL A 4 -4.66 -9.23 7.31
CA VAL A 4 -3.48 -9.20 6.46
C VAL A 4 -2.54 -8.14 6.99
N THR A 5 -1.28 -8.48 7.12
CA THR A 5 -0.24 -7.52 7.50
C THR A 5 0.91 -7.70 6.54
N MET A 6 1.35 -6.62 5.94
CA MET A 6 2.47 -6.68 5.01
C MET A 6 3.25 -5.38 4.99
N VAL A 7 4.50 -5.48 4.61
CA VAL A 7 5.37 -4.33 4.45
C VAL A 7 5.93 -4.35 3.04
N GLY A 8 5.86 -3.22 2.38
CA GLY A 8 6.35 -3.11 1.02
C GLY A 8 6.44 -1.67 0.57
N ARG A 9 6.73 -1.48 -0.70
CA ARG A 9 6.86 -0.15 -1.28
C ARG A 9 5.76 0.09 -2.31
N LEU A 10 5.31 1.33 -2.38
CA LEU A 10 4.34 1.69 -3.40
C LEU A 10 4.98 1.56 -4.78
N SER A 11 4.31 0.86 -5.67
CA SER A 11 4.76 0.76 -7.05
C SER A 11 4.20 1.87 -7.91
N LYS A 12 3.21 2.58 -7.41
CA LYS A 12 2.59 3.74 -8.07
C LYS A 12 2.20 4.74 -7.00
N ASP A 13 1.95 5.98 -7.43
CA ASP A 13 1.43 6.99 -6.53
C ASP A 13 0.01 6.65 -6.09
N VAL A 14 -0.41 7.20 -4.98
CA VAL A 14 -1.77 7.00 -4.47
C VAL A 14 -2.75 7.70 -5.41
N GLU A 15 -3.80 6.99 -5.78
CA GLU A 15 -4.87 7.55 -6.59
C GLU A 15 -6.04 7.86 -5.66
N LEU A 16 -6.27 9.13 -5.41
CA LEU A 16 -7.33 9.57 -4.51
C LEU A 16 -8.58 9.93 -5.30
N ARG A 17 -9.71 9.42 -4.86
CA ARG A 17 -11.00 9.72 -5.46
C ARG A 17 -12.01 9.97 -4.35
N PHE A 18 -13.15 10.54 -4.72
CA PHE A 18 -14.25 10.76 -3.79
C PHE A 18 -15.51 10.10 -4.34
N THR A 19 -16.24 9.43 -3.45
CA THR A 19 -17.50 8.81 -3.83
C THR A 19 -18.56 9.88 -3.97
N GLN A 20 -19.74 9.50 -4.49
CA GLN A 20 -20.85 10.44 -4.63
C GLN A 20 -21.27 11.04 -3.29
N SER A 21 -21.09 10.29 -2.23
CA SER A 21 -21.39 10.77 -0.88
C SER A 21 -20.28 11.65 -0.30
N GLY A 22 -19.20 11.89 -1.06
CA GLY A 22 -18.11 12.72 -0.60
C GLY A 22 -17.06 12.00 0.21
N LYS A 23 -17.10 10.70 0.26
CA LYS A 23 -16.15 9.90 1.04
C LYS A 23 -14.87 9.67 0.23
N ALA A 24 -13.72 9.91 0.86
CA ALA A 24 -12.44 9.72 0.20
C ALA A 24 -12.11 8.23 0.09
N VAL A 25 -11.56 7.84 -1.04
CA VAL A 25 -11.04 6.49 -1.25
C VAL A 25 -9.72 6.59 -1.99
N GLY A 26 -8.69 5.97 -1.43
CA GLY A 26 -7.37 5.94 -2.04
C GLY A 26 -7.03 4.53 -2.51
N ASN A 27 -6.40 4.44 -3.65
CA ASN A 27 -5.94 3.17 -4.21
C ASN A 27 -4.47 3.27 -4.53
N PHE A 28 -3.73 2.25 -4.16
CA PHE A 28 -2.35 2.14 -4.59
C PHE A 28 -1.96 0.66 -4.67
N THR A 29 -0.86 0.38 -5.31
CA THR A 29 -0.35 -0.98 -5.44
C THR A 29 0.91 -1.11 -4.60
N LEU A 30 0.94 -2.13 -3.76
CA LEU A 30 2.05 -2.39 -2.87
C LEU A 30 2.88 -3.54 -3.41
N ALA A 31 4.17 -3.30 -3.59
CA ALA A 31 5.11 -4.32 -4.01
C ALA A 31 5.75 -4.91 -2.75
N VAL A 32 5.51 -6.18 -2.53
CA VAL A 32 6.02 -6.90 -1.37
C VAL A 32 7.01 -7.96 -1.83
N ASN A 33 8.23 -7.88 -1.32
CA ASN A 33 9.26 -8.83 -1.68
C ASN A 33 8.94 -10.22 -1.15
N ARG A 34 9.18 -11.22 -1.98
CA ARG A 34 9.05 -12.61 -1.55
C ARG A 34 10.26 -12.97 -0.70
N GLU A 35 10.03 -13.71 0.37
CA GLU A 35 11.14 -14.18 1.21
C GLU A 35 11.97 -15.21 0.46
N TYR A 36 11.32 -16.04 -0.35
CA TYR A 36 11.98 -17.10 -1.11
C TYR A 36 11.51 -17.03 -2.55
N ALA A 37 12.32 -16.47 -3.41
CA ALA A 37 12.07 -16.47 -4.83
C ALA A 37 13.12 -17.34 -5.49
N ARG A 38 12.68 -18.30 -6.30
CA ARG A 38 13.59 -19.13 -7.07
C ARG A 38 14.08 -18.37 -8.27
N GLU A 39 15.20 -18.80 -8.81
CA GLU A 39 15.73 -18.22 -10.03
C GLU A 39 14.68 -18.28 -11.13
N GLY A 40 14.47 -17.16 -11.80
CA GLY A 40 13.47 -17.07 -12.85
C GLY A 40 12.07 -16.68 -12.37
N GLU A 41 11.84 -16.69 -11.05
CA GLU A 41 10.55 -16.26 -10.50
C GLU A 41 10.55 -14.78 -10.14
N PRO A 42 9.39 -14.15 -10.11
CA PRO A 42 9.30 -12.75 -9.66
C PRO A 42 9.81 -12.64 -8.22
N LYS A 43 10.51 -11.57 -7.94
CA LYS A 43 11.03 -11.33 -6.59
C LYS A 43 10.04 -10.60 -5.72
N ALA A 44 8.99 -10.07 -6.28
CA ALA A 44 7.96 -9.33 -5.55
C ALA A 44 6.59 -9.66 -6.08
N ASP A 45 5.61 -9.58 -5.20
CA ASP A 45 4.22 -9.67 -5.56
C ASP A 45 3.59 -8.30 -5.40
N PHE A 46 2.58 -8.02 -6.20
CA PHE A 46 1.91 -6.72 -6.22
C PHE A 46 0.48 -6.88 -5.74
N PHE A 47 0.12 -6.10 -4.75
CA PHE A 47 -1.20 -6.18 -4.13
C PHE A 47 -1.95 -4.86 -4.23
N PRO A 48 -3.22 -4.88 -4.66
CA PRO A 48 -4.03 -3.68 -4.68
C PRO A 48 -4.50 -3.35 -3.26
N ILE A 49 -4.26 -2.12 -2.84
CA ILE A 49 -4.62 -1.64 -1.50
C ILE A 49 -5.68 -0.56 -1.64
N VAL A 50 -6.71 -0.66 -0.83
CA VAL A 50 -7.78 0.34 -0.77
C VAL A 50 -7.79 0.95 0.62
N VAL A 51 -7.82 2.27 0.68
CA VAL A 51 -7.85 3.01 1.93
C VAL A 51 -9.01 3.98 1.89
N TRP A 52 -9.75 4.07 2.98
CA TRP A 52 -10.94 4.91 3.05
C TRP A 52 -10.79 6.08 4.00
N GLY A 53 -11.52 7.15 3.70
CA GLY A 53 -11.69 8.27 4.60
C GLY A 53 -10.46 9.11 4.77
N ARG A 54 -10.28 9.64 5.96
CA ARG A 54 -9.16 10.52 6.26
C ARG A 54 -7.81 9.87 6.04
N GLN A 55 -7.72 8.58 6.28
CA GLN A 55 -6.48 7.85 6.05
C GLN A 55 -6.10 7.85 4.57
N ALA A 56 -7.10 7.83 3.68
CA ALA A 56 -6.84 7.93 2.25
C ALA A 56 -6.25 9.28 1.89
N GLU A 57 -6.79 10.34 2.47
CA GLU A 57 -6.27 11.68 2.23
C GLU A 57 -4.85 11.82 2.77
N THR A 58 -4.61 11.30 3.96
CA THR A 58 -3.28 11.33 4.58
C THR A 58 -2.27 10.58 3.72
N CYS A 59 -2.63 9.42 3.23
CA CYS A 59 -1.76 8.66 2.34
C CYS A 59 -1.44 9.44 1.07
N ASN A 60 -2.45 10.05 0.48
CA ASN A 60 -2.25 10.83 -0.74
C ASN A 60 -1.30 12.01 -0.52
N GLU A 61 -1.35 12.61 0.65
CA GLU A 61 -0.50 13.76 0.96
C GLU A 61 0.95 13.38 1.28
N HIS A 62 1.15 12.25 1.93
CA HIS A 62 2.44 11.93 2.52
C HIS A 62 3.22 10.82 1.84
N ILE A 63 2.59 9.95 1.09
CA ILE A 63 3.32 8.85 0.46
C ILE A 63 3.16 8.88 -1.06
N SER A 64 4.20 8.39 -1.72
CA SER A 64 4.24 8.34 -3.17
C SER A 64 4.99 7.10 -3.60
N LYS A 65 5.12 6.91 -4.90
CA LYS A 65 5.84 5.78 -5.47
C LYS A 65 7.19 5.57 -4.81
N GLY A 66 7.47 4.37 -4.39
CA GLY A 66 8.74 4.01 -3.77
C GLY A 66 8.76 4.11 -2.25
N TYR A 67 7.73 4.70 -1.67
CA TYR A 67 7.66 4.86 -0.21
C TYR A 67 7.44 3.50 0.46
N LEU A 68 8.17 3.25 1.54
CA LEU A 68 8.02 2.02 2.31
C LEU A 68 6.94 2.18 3.36
N VAL A 69 5.96 1.31 3.33
CA VAL A 69 4.84 1.38 4.27
C VAL A 69 4.52 -0.01 4.83
N GLY A 70 3.91 0.00 6.01
CA GLY A 70 3.32 -1.20 6.58
C GLY A 70 1.81 -1.08 6.47
N VAL A 71 1.17 -2.11 5.97
CA VAL A 71 -0.28 -2.11 5.78
C VAL A 71 -0.88 -3.22 6.62
N ARG A 72 -1.92 -2.90 7.37
CA ARG A 72 -2.73 -3.87 8.06
C ARG A 72 -4.18 -3.70 7.62
N GLY A 73 -4.83 -4.79 7.32
CA GLY A 73 -6.22 -4.76 6.89
C GLY A 73 -6.78 -6.15 6.71
N ARG A 74 -7.72 -6.25 5.81
CA ARG A 74 -8.38 -7.51 5.51
C ARG A 74 -8.45 -7.72 4.01
N LEU A 75 -8.50 -8.98 3.60
CA LEU A 75 -8.74 -9.32 2.21
C LEU A 75 -10.23 -9.20 1.91
N GLN A 76 -10.53 -8.65 0.77
CA GLN A 76 -11.91 -8.51 0.33
C GLN A 76 -11.99 -8.85 -1.15
N VAL A 77 -13.00 -9.62 -1.51
CA VAL A 77 -13.27 -9.93 -2.91
C VAL A 77 -14.44 -9.08 -3.36
N ARG A 78 -14.27 -8.41 -4.46
CA ARG A 78 -15.30 -7.59 -5.04
C ARG A 78 -15.59 -8.12 -6.45
N SER A 79 -16.85 -8.13 -6.84
CA SER A 79 -17.23 -8.58 -8.18
C SER A 79 -17.73 -7.40 -9.00
N PHE A 80 -17.50 -7.44 -10.29
CA PHE A 80 -18.00 -6.45 -11.21
C PHE A 80 -18.22 -7.10 -12.57
N ASP A 81 -19.03 -6.46 -13.40
CA ASP A 81 -19.31 -6.96 -14.75
C ASP A 81 -18.23 -6.51 -15.69
N GLY A 82 -17.64 -7.47 -16.41
CA GLY A 82 -16.67 -7.17 -17.45
C GLY A 82 -17.33 -6.61 -18.68
N LYS A 83 -16.52 -6.11 -19.60
CA LYS A 83 -17.02 -5.55 -20.87
C LYS A 83 -17.77 -6.57 -21.72
N ASP A 84 -17.45 -7.83 -21.54
CA ASP A 84 -18.07 -8.93 -22.28
C ASP A 84 -19.29 -9.50 -21.57
N GLY A 85 -19.73 -8.87 -20.48
CA GLY A 85 -20.87 -9.32 -19.70
C GLY A 85 -20.56 -10.41 -18.70
N SER A 86 -19.34 -10.89 -18.64
CA SER A 86 -18.97 -11.92 -17.67
C SER A 86 -18.65 -11.28 -16.32
N LYS A 87 -18.91 -12.04 -15.25
CA LYS A 87 -18.56 -11.59 -13.92
C LYS A 87 -17.07 -11.71 -13.67
N ARG A 88 -16.48 -10.65 -13.15
CA ARG A 88 -15.06 -10.64 -12.79
C ARG A 88 -14.91 -10.38 -11.31
N TYR A 89 -13.86 -10.94 -10.75
CA TYR A 89 -13.58 -10.84 -9.32
C TYR A 89 -12.22 -10.21 -9.11
N VAL A 90 -12.16 -9.30 -8.15
CA VAL A 90 -10.89 -8.67 -7.76
C VAL A 90 -10.71 -8.89 -6.28
N THR A 91 -9.55 -9.40 -5.91
CA THR A 91 -9.16 -9.53 -4.51
C THR A 91 -8.29 -8.35 -4.16
N GLU A 92 -8.69 -7.60 -3.16
CA GLU A 92 -7.93 -6.42 -2.74
C GLU A 92 -7.83 -6.39 -1.23
N ILE A 93 -6.92 -5.60 -0.73
CA ILE A 93 -6.72 -5.43 0.71
C ILE A 93 -7.33 -4.09 1.11
N VAL A 94 -8.33 -4.15 1.98
CA VAL A 94 -8.91 -2.94 2.55
C VAL A 94 -8.12 -2.63 3.81
N ALA A 95 -7.31 -1.59 3.74
CA ALA A 95 -6.44 -1.23 4.85
C ALA A 95 -7.21 -0.54 5.96
N ASP A 96 -6.97 -0.95 7.18
CA ASP A 96 -7.48 -0.24 8.34
C ASP A 96 -6.36 0.58 8.99
N ASN A 97 -5.12 0.31 8.65
CA ASN A 97 -3.99 1.08 9.14
C ASN A 97 -2.84 1.04 8.15
N VAL A 98 -2.27 2.20 7.87
CA VAL A 98 -1.08 2.32 7.02
C VAL A 98 -0.02 3.07 7.81
N SER A 99 1.10 2.41 8.05
CA SER A 99 2.22 3.00 8.78
C SER A 99 3.27 3.46 7.77
N PHE A 100 3.70 4.71 7.88
CA PHE A 100 4.70 5.27 6.98
C PHE A 100 6.08 4.99 7.57
N LEU A 101 6.86 4.18 6.88
CA LEU A 101 8.12 3.69 7.42
C LEU A 101 9.35 4.42 6.88
N ALA A 102 9.45 4.60 5.58
CA ALA A 102 10.61 5.27 5.00
C ALA A 102 10.31 5.81 3.61
N ALA A 103 10.80 7.01 3.35
CA ALA A 103 10.66 7.63 2.04
C ALA A 103 11.44 6.85 0.99
N ALA A 104 11.09 7.08 -0.27
CA ALA A 104 11.77 6.44 -1.38
C ALA A 104 13.24 6.83 -1.39
N LYS A 105 14.07 5.92 -1.86
CA LYS A 105 15.51 6.11 -1.90
C LYS A 105 15.96 7.28 -2.76
N GLY A 106 15.19 7.83 -3.57
CA GLY A 106 15.54 9.02 -4.33
C GLY A 106 15.14 10.32 -3.67
N SER A 107 14.44 10.25 -2.54
CA SER A 107 13.94 11.42 -1.81
C SER A 107 14.94 11.79 -0.72
N ALA A 108 16.13 12.12 -1.13
CA ALA A 108 17.23 12.36 -0.21
C ALA A 108 16.93 13.44 0.82
N GLY A 109 16.28 14.48 0.41
CA GLY A 109 15.94 15.55 1.32
C GLY A 109 15.05 15.10 2.44
N ALA A 110 14.06 14.30 2.11
CA ALA A 110 13.14 13.79 3.10
C ALA A 110 13.84 12.82 4.04
N ALA A 111 14.66 11.97 3.48
CA ALA A 111 15.42 11.02 4.28
C ALA A 111 16.35 11.75 5.25
N ALA A 112 17.02 12.76 4.76
CA ALA A 112 17.95 13.52 5.56
C ALA A 112 17.25 14.30 6.68
N SER A 113 16.04 14.70 6.44
CA SER A 113 15.31 15.50 7.40
C SER A 113 14.68 14.67 8.52
N ALA A 114 14.82 13.39 8.48
CA ALA A 114 14.14 12.53 9.44
C ALA A 114 15.06 11.55 10.13
N PRO A 115 16.11 12.04 10.80
CA PRO A 115 17.00 11.14 11.52
C PRO A 115 16.28 10.37 12.61
N MET A 116 15.32 10.97 13.25
CA MET A 116 14.51 10.28 14.23
C MET A 116 13.67 9.18 13.59
N SER A 117 13.25 9.44 12.38
CA SER A 117 12.48 8.43 11.67
C SER A 117 13.33 7.20 11.38
N GLU A 118 14.61 7.40 11.20
CA GLU A 118 15.49 6.26 10.99
C GLU A 118 15.51 5.35 12.19
N GLU A 119 15.61 5.92 13.36
CA GLU A 119 15.56 5.14 14.59
C GLU A 119 14.23 4.45 14.74
N ALA A 120 13.18 5.18 14.50
CA ALA A 120 11.83 4.62 14.60
C ALA A 120 11.64 3.51 13.60
N VAL A 121 12.14 3.70 12.40
CA VAL A 121 12.04 2.68 11.36
C VAL A 121 12.82 1.44 11.75
N ALA A 122 14.02 1.62 12.29
CA ALA A 122 14.83 0.50 12.71
C ALA A 122 14.14 -0.32 13.80
N GLU A 123 13.41 0.34 14.67
CA GLU A 123 12.66 -0.33 15.71
C GLU A 123 11.37 -0.95 15.21
N GLU A 124 10.71 -0.26 14.30
CA GLU A 124 9.43 -0.70 13.77
C GLU A 124 9.56 -1.83 12.76
N ILE A 125 10.72 -2.05 12.24
CA ILE A 125 10.95 -3.12 11.27
C ILE A 125 11.85 -4.17 11.90
N PRO A 126 11.34 -4.91 12.84
CA PRO A 126 12.12 -5.90 13.58
C PRO A 126 12.33 -7.20 12.82
N PHE A 127 11.93 -7.27 11.62
CA PHE A 127 12.07 -8.50 10.83
C PHE A 127 13.38 -8.65 10.13
#